data_8f04bce421b50958eb5d07fc64feae90
#
_entry.id   8f04bce421b50958eb5d07fc64feae90
#
_cell.length_a   1.000
_cell.length_b   1.000
_cell.length_c   1.000
_cell.angle_alpha   90.00
_cell.angle_beta   90.00
_cell.angle_gamma   90.00
#
_symmetry.space_group_name_H-M   'P 1'
#
loop_
_entity.id
_entity.type
_entity.pdbx_description
1 polymer ?
#
loop_
_entity_poly.entity_id
_entity_poly.type
_entity_poly.pdbx_seq_one_letter_code
_entity_poly.pdbx_strand_id
1 'polypeptide(L)'
;GHIVNICARTKLHFVRIIVRGKNCNIDIGDGTTIGSAYMVCMGNSNSIVIGRECMFAENVEIWSSDTHPIFTKDSETIINPSKPVSIGNHVWLGKYVIVLKGVTIDDDAVVGMRSLVTRNIEGNSLNVGIPTMQIRRNINWKRDFISNYE
;
A
#
# COMPACT_ATOMS: atom_id res chain seq x y z
N GLY A 1 0.14 -22.05 5.30
CA GLY A 1 -1.19 -21.47 5.06
C GLY A 1 -1.13 -19.98 4.80
N HIS A 2 -2.25 -19.40 4.38
CA HIS A 2 -2.39 -17.95 4.20
C HIS A 2 -3.14 -17.38 5.39
N ILE A 3 -2.79 -16.16 5.80
CA ILE A 3 -3.45 -15.46 6.89
C ILE A 3 -3.89 -14.08 6.42
N VAL A 4 -5.11 -13.70 6.72
CA VAL A 4 -5.61 -12.34 6.57
C VAL A 4 -6.10 -11.88 7.93
N ASN A 5 -5.39 -10.93 8.54
CA ASN A 5 -5.73 -10.34 9.82
C ASN A 5 -6.32 -8.95 9.61
N ILE A 6 -7.49 -8.73 10.17
CA ILE A 6 -8.14 -7.42 10.15
C ILE A 6 -8.41 -7.04 11.61
N CYS A 7 -7.75 -5.99 12.07
CA CYS A 7 -7.87 -5.52 13.45
C CYS A 7 -9.18 -4.79 13.71
N ALA A 8 -9.41 -4.43 14.98
CA ALA A 8 -10.61 -3.76 15.43
C ALA A 8 -10.79 -2.37 14.80
N ARG A 9 -12.01 -1.83 14.83
CA ARG A 9 -12.37 -0.50 14.33
C ARG A 9 -12.01 -0.21 12.87
N THR A 10 -11.57 -1.22 12.08
CA THR A 10 -11.37 -1.08 10.65
C THR A 10 -12.71 -0.92 9.93
N LYS A 11 -12.72 -0.09 8.88
CA LYS A 11 -13.89 0.10 8.01
C LYS A 11 -13.47 -0.18 6.57
N LEU A 12 -13.86 -1.34 6.07
CA LEU A 12 -13.56 -1.79 4.71
C LEU A 12 -14.88 -1.79 3.92
N HIS A 13 -14.98 -0.95 2.90
CA HIS A 13 -16.20 -0.89 2.09
C HIS A 13 -16.15 -1.89 0.93
N PHE A 14 -15.26 -1.70 -0.05
CA PHE A 14 -15.11 -2.58 -1.20
C PHE A 14 -13.66 -3.02 -1.34
N VAL A 15 -13.30 -4.10 -0.65
CA VAL A 15 -11.93 -4.63 -0.69
C VAL A 15 -11.92 -6.00 -1.33
N ARG A 16 -11.13 -6.16 -2.39
CA ARG A 16 -10.84 -7.43 -3.02
C ARG A 16 -9.41 -7.84 -2.71
N ILE A 17 -9.25 -9.04 -2.20
CA ILE A 17 -7.96 -9.60 -1.82
C ILE A 17 -7.71 -10.87 -2.62
N ILE A 18 -6.56 -10.95 -3.26
CA ILE A 18 -6.04 -12.15 -3.92
C ILE A 18 -4.79 -12.60 -3.16
N VAL A 19 -4.83 -13.82 -2.66
CA VAL A 19 -3.68 -14.45 -1.98
C VAL A 19 -3.34 -15.75 -2.69
N ARG A 20 -2.11 -15.91 -3.15
CA ARG A 20 -1.64 -17.12 -3.82
C ARG A 20 -0.19 -17.44 -3.47
N GLY A 21 0.18 -18.71 -3.52
CA GLY A 21 1.51 -19.19 -3.23
C GLY A 21 1.58 -19.93 -1.89
N LYS A 22 2.60 -19.66 -1.08
CA LYS A 22 2.78 -20.31 0.24
C LYS A 22 3.05 -19.26 1.31
N ASN A 23 2.36 -19.40 2.46
CA ASN A 23 2.60 -18.55 3.65
C ASN A 23 2.58 -17.04 3.35
N CYS A 24 1.58 -16.58 2.61
CA CYS A 24 1.37 -15.17 2.37
C CYS A 24 0.42 -14.59 3.42
N ASN A 25 0.74 -13.40 3.92
CA ASN A 25 -0.02 -12.73 4.96
C ASN A 25 -0.48 -11.35 4.52
N ILE A 26 -1.67 -10.96 4.94
CA ILE A 26 -2.16 -9.58 4.83
C ILE A 26 -2.63 -9.16 6.21
N ASP A 27 -2.07 -8.08 6.71
CA ASP A 27 -2.42 -7.51 8.02
C ASP A 27 -2.92 -6.08 7.83
N ILE A 28 -4.08 -5.76 8.39
CA ILE A 28 -4.68 -4.43 8.37
C ILE A 28 -4.88 -3.97 9.81
N GLY A 29 -4.17 -2.91 10.18
CA GLY A 29 -4.11 -2.38 11.54
C GLY A 29 -5.39 -1.67 11.98
N ASP A 30 -5.50 -1.54 13.29
CA ASP A 30 -6.65 -0.97 13.99
C ASP A 30 -7.00 0.44 13.51
N GLY A 31 -8.29 0.74 13.39
CA GLY A 31 -8.79 2.07 13.01
C GLY A 31 -8.56 2.46 11.54
N THR A 32 -7.96 1.60 10.73
CA THR A 32 -7.75 1.87 9.30
C THR A 32 -9.06 1.81 8.52
N THR A 33 -9.23 2.77 7.62
CA THR A 33 -10.43 2.88 6.77
C THR A 33 -10.05 2.81 5.30
N ILE A 34 -10.77 2.01 4.52
CA ILE A 34 -10.53 1.80 3.09
C ILE A 34 -11.85 1.95 2.34
N GLY A 35 -11.93 2.94 1.45
CA GLY A 35 -13.08 3.15 0.57
C GLY A 35 -13.21 2.01 -0.44
N SER A 36 -12.20 1.78 -1.24
CA SER A 36 -12.06 0.55 -2.01
C SER A 36 -10.60 0.24 -2.32
N ALA A 37 -10.27 -1.05 -2.34
CA ALA A 37 -8.92 -1.49 -2.67
C ALA A 37 -8.90 -2.85 -3.38
N TYR A 38 -7.88 -3.04 -4.19
CA TYR A 38 -7.50 -4.32 -4.76
C TYR A 38 -6.09 -4.68 -4.28
N MET A 39 -5.97 -5.77 -3.55
CA MET A 39 -4.71 -6.20 -2.96
C MET A 39 -4.30 -7.56 -3.52
N VAL A 40 -3.08 -7.65 -4.03
CA VAL A 40 -2.52 -8.88 -4.57
C VAL A 40 -1.28 -9.27 -3.76
N CYS A 41 -1.40 -10.31 -2.97
CA CYS A 41 -0.31 -10.90 -2.20
C CYS A 41 0.02 -12.28 -2.74
N MET A 42 1.13 -12.38 -3.46
CA MET A 42 1.55 -13.62 -4.10
C MET A 42 3.03 -13.91 -3.85
N GLY A 43 3.37 -15.18 -3.86
CA GLY A 43 4.75 -15.66 -3.72
C GLY A 43 4.91 -16.66 -2.58
N ASN A 44 6.13 -16.75 -2.07
CA ASN A 44 6.45 -17.62 -0.95
C ASN A 44 6.89 -16.74 0.23
N SER A 45 6.21 -16.88 1.37
CA SER A 45 6.45 -16.09 2.58
C SER A 45 6.44 -14.57 2.31
N ASN A 46 5.43 -14.12 1.58
CA ASN A 46 5.27 -12.72 1.19
C ASN A 46 4.16 -12.05 2.01
N SER A 47 4.15 -10.72 2.04
CA SER A 47 3.17 -10.01 2.87
C SER A 47 2.78 -8.63 2.31
N ILE A 48 1.60 -8.20 2.73
CA ILE A 48 1.14 -6.81 2.69
C ILE A 48 0.77 -6.45 4.13
N VAL A 49 1.46 -5.47 4.70
CA VAL A 49 1.20 -5.00 6.05
C VAL A 49 0.76 -3.53 6.00
N ILE A 50 -0.40 -3.25 6.55
CA ILE A 50 -0.97 -1.91 6.66
C ILE A 50 -1.11 -1.58 8.13
N GLY A 51 -0.53 -0.48 8.55
CA GLY A 51 -0.54 -0.02 9.93
C GLY A 51 -1.91 0.46 10.42
N ARG A 52 -1.90 1.14 11.55
CA ARG A 52 -3.08 1.65 12.24
C ARG A 52 -3.48 3.03 11.72
N GLU A 53 -4.77 3.38 11.87
CA GLU A 53 -5.30 4.71 11.60
C GLU A 53 -5.03 5.22 10.18
N CYS A 54 -4.77 4.33 9.22
CA CYS A 54 -4.61 4.70 7.82
C CYS A 54 -5.95 5.09 7.18
N MET A 55 -5.88 5.91 6.15
CA MET A 55 -7.05 6.30 5.36
C MET A 55 -6.75 6.10 3.87
N PHE A 56 -7.40 5.12 3.26
CA PHE A 56 -7.31 4.88 1.82
C PHE A 56 -8.62 5.29 1.17
N ALA A 57 -8.51 6.12 0.15
CA ALA A 57 -9.65 6.51 -0.65
C ALA A 57 -10.13 5.33 -1.53
N GLU A 58 -10.78 5.61 -2.64
CA GLU A 58 -11.29 4.59 -3.53
C GLU A 58 -10.28 4.18 -4.59
N ASN A 59 -10.41 2.93 -5.06
CA ASN A 59 -9.62 2.37 -6.15
C ASN A 59 -8.10 2.39 -5.88
N VAL A 60 -7.72 2.13 -4.64
CA VAL A 60 -6.31 1.92 -4.27
C VAL A 60 -5.90 0.50 -4.67
N GLU A 61 -4.70 0.35 -5.22
CA GLU A 61 -4.14 -0.95 -5.54
C GLU A 61 -2.83 -1.18 -4.79
N ILE A 62 -2.65 -2.39 -4.25
CA ILE A 62 -1.43 -2.79 -3.55
C ILE A 62 -0.97 -4.14 -4.09
N TRP A 63 0.22 -4.17 -4.66
CA TRP A 63 0.77 -5.32 -5.35
C TRP A 63 2.09 -5.75 -4.72
N SER A 64 2.15 -6.91 -4.08
CA SER A 64 3.40 -7.49 -3.59
C SER A 64 4.08 -8.42 -4.61
N SER A 65 3.50 -8.54 -5.81
CA SER A 65 3.98 -9.39 -6.89
C SER A 65 3.51 -8.87 -8.25
N ASP A 66 4.34 -9.06 -9.29
CA ASP A 66 3.92 -8.82 -10.68
C ASP A 66 3.11 -10.00 -11.26
N THR A 67 2.82 -11.01 -10.46
CA THR A 67 2.08 -12.23 -10.78
C THR A 67 2.78 -13.21 -11.73
N HIS A 68 3.45 -12.72 -12.75
CA HIS A 68 4.14 -13.52 -13.76
C HIS A 68 5.65 -13.28 -13.72
N PRO A 69 6.47 -14.35 -13.91
CA PRO A 69 7.92 -14.19 -13.88
C PRO A 69 8.44 -13.53 -15.15
N ILE A 70 9.45 -12.68 -14.97
CA ILE A 70 10.27 -12.16 -16.05
C ILE A 70 11.66 -12.78 -15.88
N PHE A 71 12.21 -13.30 -16.97
CA PHE A 71 13.54 -13.92 -17.01
C PHE A 71 14.52 -13.07 -17.81
N THR A 72 15.80 -13.21 -17.52
CA THR A 72 16.82 -12.72 -18.44
C THR A 72 16.78 -13.53 -19.73
N LYS A 73 17.07 -12.90 -20.86
CA LYS A 73 17.00 -13.55 -22.17
C LYS A 73 17.87 -14.81 -22.28
N ASP A 74 19.04 -14.78 -21.65
CA ASP A 74 20.07 -15.80 -21.81
C ASP A 74 20.14 -16.79 -20.64
N SER A 75 19.24 -16.71 -19.66
CA SER A 75 19.15 -17.63 -18.54
C SER A 75 17.73 -17.76 -18.02
N GLU A 76 17.49 -18.80 -17.21
CA GLU A 76 16.20 -18.97 -16.51
C GLU A 76 16.16 -18.25 -15.16
N THR A 77 16.94 -17.19 -14.99
CA THR A 77 16.98 -16.40 -13.74
C THR A 77 15.83 -15.40 -13.71
N ILE A 78 14.96 -15.51 -12.71
CA ILE A 78 13.89 -14.57 -12.48
C ILE A 78 14.45 -13.23 -12.01
N ILE A 79 14.06 -12.14 -12.69
CA ILE A 79 14.52 -10.78 -12.35
C ILE A 79 13.48 -9.94 -11.61
N ASN A 80 12.26 -10.43 -11.48
CA ASN A 80 11.17 -9.73 -10.82
C ASN A 80 10.52 -10.52 -9.67
N PRO A 81 11.29 -11.02 -8.69
CA PRO A 81 10.70 -11.78 -7.59
C PRO A 81 9.67 -10.96 -6.82
N SER A 82 8.72 -11.65 -6.20
CA SER A 82 7.77 -11.03 -5.26
C SER A 82 8.51 -10.40 -4.09
N LYS A 83 8.00 -9.26 -3.60
CA LYS A 83 8.56 -8.54 -2.44
C LYS A 83 7.43 -7.99 -1.58
N PRO A 84 7.59 -7.97 -0.26
CA PRO A 84 6.55 -7.46 0.63
C PRO A 84 6.31 -5.96 0.42
N VAL A 85 5.09 -5.54 0.78
CA VAL A 85 4.72 -4.13 0.88
C VAL A 85 4.42 -3.83 2.35
N SER A 86 4.99 -2.76 2.86
CA SER A 86 4.77 -2.29 4.23
C SER A 86 4.29 -0.85 4.22
N ILE A 87 3.13 -0.61 4.79
CA ILE A 87 2.56 0.73 4.96
C ILE A 87 2.46 0.99 6.46
N GLY A 88 3.08 2.06 6.91
CA GLY A 88 3.13 2.46 8.30
C GLY A 88 1.79 2.91 8.87
N ASN A 89 1.84 3.57 10.01
CA ASN A 89 0.67 4.08 10.69
C ASN A 89 0.26 5.45 10.16
N HIS A 90 -1.05 5.74 10.21
CA HIS A 90 -1.58 7.05 9.88
C HIS A 90 -1.11 7.55 8.50
N VAL A 91 -1.15 6.65 7.50
CA VAL A 91 -0.83 6.94 6.09
C VAL A 91 -2.12 7.25 5.34
N TRP A 92 -2.09 8.33 4.56
CA TRP A 92 -3.19 8.67 3.68
C TRP A 92 -2.84 8.37 2.22
N LEU A 93 -3.58 7.44 1.61
CA LEU A 93 -3.52 7.16 0.16
C LEU A 93 -4.73 7.76 -0.53
N GLY A 94 -4.48 8.66 -1.47
CA GLY A 94 -5.50 9.26 -2.31
C GLY A 94 -6.13 8.26 -3.29
N LYS A 95 -7.19 8.68 -3.96
CA LYS A 95 -7.92 7.87 -4.93
C LYS A 95 -7.01 7.45 -6.10
N TYR A 96 -7.13 6.20 -6.54
CA TYR A 96 -6.35 5.60 -7.61
C TYR A 96 -4.83 5.53 -7.36
N VAL A 97 -4.39 5.55 -6.11
CA VAL A 97 -2.99 5.28 -5.80
C VAL A 97 -2.67 3.81 -6.03
N ILE A 98 -1.53 3.55 -6.64
CA ILE A 98 -1.01 2.19 -6.84
C ILE A 98 0.33 2.07 -6.10
N VAL A 99 0.44 1.07 -5.23
CA VAL A 99 1.67 0.74 -4.49
C VAL A 99 2.23 -0.57 -5.00
N LEU A 100 3.47 -0.55 -5.48
CA LEU A 100 4.12 -1.71 -6.04
C LEU A 100 4.98 -2.46 -5.02
N LYS A 101 5.34 -3.68 -5.37
CA LYS A 101 6.12 -4.60 -4.53
C LYS A 101 7.44 -3.99 -4.04
N GLY A 102 7.82 -4.36 -2.83
CA GLY A 102 9.07 -3.93 -2.22
C GLY A 102 9.04 -2.51 -1.64
N VAL A 103 7.89 -1.84 -1.69
CA VAL A 103 7.75 -0.48 -1.16
C VAL A 103 7.47 -0.50 0.33
N THR A 104 8.14 0.38 1.05
CA THR A 104 7.81 0.79 2.42
C THR A 104 7.35 2.25 2.41
N ILE A 105 6.19 2.51 3.00
CA ILE A 105 5.68 3.85 3.25
C ILE A 105 5.71 4.07 4.75
N ASP A 106 6.50 5.04 5.20
CA ASP A 106 6.64 5.33 6.63
C ASP A 106 5.43 6.08 7.21
N ASP A 107 5.38 6.19 8.54
CA ASP A 107 4.26 6.79 9.27
C ASP A 107 3.97 8.23 8.85
N ASP A 108 2.71 8.63 8.93
CA ASP A 108 2.25 10.01 8.67
C ASP A 108 2.47 10.51 7.23
N ALA A 109 2.78 9.64 6.30
CA ALA A 109 2.94 10.00 4.89
C ALA A 109 1.59 10.21 4.19
N VAL A 110 1.61 11.06 3.18
CA VAL A 110 0.47 11.31 2.27
C VAL A 110 0.90 11.04 0.84
N VAL A 111 0.10 10.26 0.13
CA VAL A 111 0.27 10.00 -1.31
C VAL A 111 -0.93 10.55 -2.05
N GLY A 112 -0.68 11.51 -2.91
CA GLY A 112 -1.73 12.19 -3.68
C GLY A 112 -2.41 11.30 -4.71
N MET A 113 -3.60 11.71 -5.12
CA MET A 113 -4.45 11.01 -6.09
C MET A 113 -3.69 10.62 -7.37
N ARG A 114 -3.99 9.41 -7.90
CA ARG A 114 -3.44 8.87 -9.16
C ARG A 114 -1.90 8.75 -9.19
N SER A 115 -1.29 8.59 -8.04
CA SER A 115 0.15 8.38 -7.95
C SER A 115 0.54 6.91 -8.07
N LEU A 116 1.73 6.65 -8.62
CA LEU A 116 2.33 5.32 -8.71
C LEU A 116 3.56 5.27 -7.79
N VAL A 117 3.46 4.50 -6.71
CA VAL A 117 4.53 4.35 -5.72
C VAL A 117 5.43 3.17 -6.11
N THR A 118 6.64 3.49 -6.55
CA THR A 118 7.64 2.50 -6.99
C THR A 118 8.87 2.44 -6.07
N ARG A 119 8.98 3.37 -5.11
CA ARG A 119 10.08 3.51 -4.15
C ARG A 119 9.55 3.81 -2.78
N ASN A 120 10.37 3.60 -1.76
CA ASN A 120 10.04 3.93 -0.38
C ASN A 120 9.68 5.42 -0.22
N ILE A 121 8.74 5.67 0.66
CA ILE A 121 8.25 7.01 1.00
C ILE A 121 8.58 7.30 2.47
N GLU A 122 9.27 8.41 2.70
CA GLU A 122 9.57 8.90 4.05
C GLU A 122 8.30 9.36 4.77
N GLY A 123 8.29 9.21 6.08
CA GLY A 123 7.23 9.70 6.93
C GLY A 123 7.09 11.22 6.90
N ASN A 124 5.92 11.71 7.32
CA ASN A 124 5.61 13.15 7.39
C ASN A 124 5.89 13.88 6.07
N SER A 125 5.63 13.24 4.95
CA SER A 125 5.90 13.78 3.62
C SER A 125 4.69 13.67 2.69
N LEU A 126 4.59 14.61 1.75
CA LEU A 126 3.61 14.60 0.68
C LEU A 126 4.28 14.21 -0.63
N ASN A 127 3.75 13.16 -1.26
CA ASN A 127 4.29 12.56 -2.46
C ASN A 127 3.21 12.48 -3.53
N VAL A 128 3.56 12.82 -4.77
CA VAL A 128 2.63 12.81 -5.90
C VAL A 128 3.32 12.37 -7.18
N GLY A 129 2.57 11.86 -8.12
CA GLY A 129 3.02 11.66 -9.50
C GLY A 129 3.24 10.20 -9.89
N ILE A 130 3.67 10.02 -11.14
CA ILE A 130 3.93 8.73 -11.80
C ILE A 130 5.32 8.78 -12.44
N PRO A 131 6.36 8.21 -11.80
CA PRO A 131 6.37 7.72 -10.43
C PRO A 131 6.29 8.84 -9.40
N THR A 132 5.96 8.50 -8.14
CA THR A 132 5.87 9.47 -7.06
C THR A 132 7.16 10.22 -6.83
N MET A 133 7.01 11.53 -6.56
CA MET A 133 8.07 12.39 -6.07
C MET A 133 7.61 13.11 -4.81
N GLN A 134 8.52 13.27 -3.87
CA GLN A 134 8.26 14.03 -2.65
C GLN A 134 8.25 15.53 -2.98
N ILE A 135 7.11 16.17 -2.74
CA ILE A 135 6.92 17.61 -3.02
C ILE A 135 6.93 18.46 -1.75
N ARG A 136 6.75 17.84 -0.58
CA ARG A 136 6.79 18.56 0.70
C ARG A 136 7.20 17.65 1.84
N ARG A 137 7.94 18.20 2.80
CA ARG A 137 8.33 17.57 4.08
C ARG A 137 7.64 18.24 5.24
N ASN A 138 7.76 17.63 6.42
CA ASN A 138 7.23 18.16 7.69
C ASN A 138 5.74 18.46 7.60
N ILE A 139 4.99 17.57 7.01
CA ILE A 139 3.52 17.65 6.95
C ILE A 139 2.89 16.70 7.97
N ASN A 140 1.67 16.98 8.29
CA ASN A 140 0.75 16.05 8.93
C ASN A 140 -0.62 16.20 8.30
N TRP A 141 -1.52 15.28 8.58
CA TRP A 141 -2.88 15.31 8.04
C TRP A 141 -3.88 14.88 9.10
N LYS A 142 -5.14 15.21 8.90
CA LYS A 142 -6.24 14.81 9.76
C LYS A 142 -7.41 14.31 8.93
N ARG A 143 -8.27 13.51 9.55
CA ARG A 143 -9.50 13.00 8.91
C ARG A 143 -10.61 14.04 8.80
N ASP A 144 -10.51 15.14 9.51
CA ASP A 144 -11.49 16.20 9.51
C ASP A 144 -11.67 16.78 8.11
N PHE A 145 -12.85 17.27 7.80
CA PHE A 145 -13.07 17.97 6.55
C PHE A 145 -12.37 19.33 6.56
N ILE A 146 -11.82 19.71 5.40
CA ILE A 146 -11.07 20.97 5.26
C ILE A 146 -11.89 22.20 5.64
N SER A 147 -13.21 22.16 5.42
CA SER A 147 -14.13 23.23 5.81
C SER A 147 -14.13 23.56 7.32
N ASN A 148 -13.58 22.68 8.16
CA ASN A 148 -13.42 22.97 9.58
C ASN A 148 -12.24 23.94 9.85
N TYR A 149 -11.44 24.25 8.83
CA TYR A 149 -10.22 25.06 8.93
C TYR A 149 -10.22 26.29 8.01
N GLU A 150 -11.21 26.41 7.15
CA GLU A 150 -11.50 27.57 6.28
C GLU A 150 -12.54 28.49 6.94
#